data_0a06748d989821e6f5364b49320e7232
#
_entry.id   0a06748d989821e6f5364b49320e7232
#
_cell.length_a   1.000
_cell.length_b   1.000
_cell.length_c   1.000
_cell.angle_alpha   90.00
_cell.angle_beta   90.00
_cell.angle_gamma   90.00
#
_symmetry.space_group_name_H-M   'P 1'
#
loop_
_entity.id
_entity.type
_entity.pdbx_description
1 polymer ?
#
loop_
_entity_poly.entity_id
_entity_poly.type
_entity_poly.pdbx_seq_one_letter_code
_entity_poly.pdbx_strand_id
1 'polypeptide(L)'
;MGLDCSPKLRRRLDGGVYMLDMPKSERYAEFAKNYIGDCKMHGDDGLCTIQCECGEDVLPSVCRYYPRSPKTLHASECSMSASCEEVCEQLMKRREKMTFKPVELEFKYELPEPVDNFVTRVYVKIREVLFDVLQDRAIPVTSRLQKLIKAAQAVSEPVKRLSEEELDKVINSCKSLDAATIY
;
A
#
# COMPACT_ATOMS: atom_id res chain seq x y z
N MET A 1 12.70 -28.02 8.69
CA MET A 1 12.68 -28.49 7.29
C MET A 1 13.79 -27.73 6.55
N GLY A 2 14.83 -28.42 6.06
CA GLY A 2 15.86 -27.79 5.24
C GLY A 2 15.30 -27.52 3.84
N LEU A 3 15.51 -26.33 3.30
CA LEU A 3 15.27 -26.05 1.90
C LEU A 3 16.20 -26.92 1.06
N ASP A 4 15.64 -27.70 0.16
CA ASP A 4 16.41 -28.43 -0.86
C ASP A 4 16.82 -27.41 -1.93
N CYS A 5 18.00 -26.83 -1.75
CA CYS A 5 18.53 -25.75 -2.58
C CYS A 5 19.99 -26.02 -2.94
N SER A 6 20.45 -25.38 -4.01
CA SER A 6 21.83 -25.51 -4.48
C SER A 6 22.84 -25.07 -3.42
N PRO A 7 24.08 -25.61 -3.45
CA PRO A 7 25.15 -25.14 -2.56
C PRO A 7 25.46 -23.64 -2.73
N LYS A 8 25.18 -23.07 -3.90
CA LYS A 8 25.34 -21.64 -4.19
C LYS A 8 24.28 -20.82 -3.45
N LEU A 9 23.00 -21.22 -3.52
CA LEU A 9 21.93 -20.54 -2.81
C LEU A 9 22.09 -20.66 -1.29
N ARG A 10 22.47 -21.85 -0.80
CA ARG A 10 22.74 -22.07 0.63
C ARG A 10 23.78 -21.09 1.16
N ARG A 11 24.91 -20.93 0.47
CA ARG A 11 25.95 -19.94 0.85
C ARG A 11 25.46 -18.50 0.81
N ARG A 12 24.55 -18.15 -0.12
CA ARG A 12 23.92 -16.82 -0.13
C ARG A 12 23.00 -16.61 1.05
N LEU A 13 22.23 -17.63 1.44
CA LEU A 13 21.33 -17.58 2.60
C LEU A 13 22.10 -17.45 3.91
N ASP A 14 23.16 -18.24 4.11
CA ASP A 14 23.98 -18.23 5.35
C ASP A 14 24.56 -16.85 5.66
N GLY A 15 24.92 -16.06 4.65
CA GLY A 15 25.42 -14.70 4.85
C GLY A 15 24.46 -13.61 4.42
N GLY A 16 23.23 -13.97 4.08
CA GLY A 16 22.25 -13.08 3.47
C GLY A 16 20.97 -12.87 4.29
N VAL A 17 20.81 -13.59 5.39
CA VAL A 17 19.66 -13.45 6.30
C VAL A 17 20.20 -13.18 7.69
N TYR A 18 19.67 -12.17 8.36
CA TYR A 18 20.02 -11.88 9.76
C TYR A 18 18.75 -11.67 10.58
N MET A 19 18.82 -12.12 11.83
CA MET A 19 17.75 -11.94 12.80
C MET A 19 17.80 -10.54 13.36
N LEU A 20 16.64 -9.97 13.63
CA LEU A 20 16.53 -8.65 14.24
C LEU A 20 16.70 -8.77 15.78
N ASP A 21 17.34 -7.76 16.39
CA ASP A 21 17.53 -7.72 17.85
C ASP A 21 16.20 -7.62 18.62
N MET A 22 15.19 -6.98 18.00
CA MET A 22 13.83 -6.89 18.55
C MET A 22 12.82 -7.48 17.55
N PRO A 23 12.72 -8.81 17.49
CA PRO A 23 11.84 -9.46 16.55
C PRO A 23 10.36 -9.24 16.91
N LYS A 24 9.55 -9.01 15.87
CA LYS A 24 8.09 -9.07 15.94
C LYS A 24 7.61 -10.33 15.21
N SER A 25 6.40 -10.81 15.50
CA SER A 25 5.84 -11.99 14.85
C SER A 25 5.85 -11.89 13.31
N GLU A 26 5.67 -10.69 12.79
CA GLU A 26 5.61 -10.40 11.35
C GLU A 26 6.96 -9.99 10.75
N ARG A 27 7.92 -9.57 11.57
CA ARG A 27 9.24 -9.10 11.14
C ARG A 27 10.30 -9.52 12.14
N TYR A 28 10.83 -10.70 11.96
CA TYR A 28 11.84 -11.30 12.85
C TYR A 28 13.22 -11.42 12.21
N ALA A 29 13.29 -11.33 10.86
CA ALA A 29 14.53 -11.40 10.12
C ALA A 29 14.48 -10.48 8.89
N GLU A 30 15.64 -10.12 8.37
CA GLU A 30 15.78 -9.35 7.14
C GLU A 30 16.81 -9.99 6.21
N PHE A 31 16.62 -9.77 4.91
CA PHE A 31 17.65 -10.04 3.93
C PHE A 31 18.69 -8.93 3.92
N ALA A 32 19.96 -9.33 3.92
CA ALA A 32 21.06 -8.40 3.72
C ALA A 32 20.95 -7.75 2.34
N LYS A 33 21.40 -6.52 2.27
CA LYS A 33 21.54 -5.77 1.03
C LYS A 33 23.00 -5.71 0.60
N ASN A 34 23.22 -5.58 -0.70
CA ASN A 34 24.54 -5.26 -1.23
C ASN A 34 24.86 -3.75 -1.04
N TYR A 35 26.05 -3.31 -1.46
CA TYR A 35 26.50 -1.92 -1.31
C TYR A 35 25.70 -0.89 -2.12
N ILE A 36 24.93 -1.34 -3.14
CA ILE A 36 24.03 -0.47 -3.92
C ILE A 36 22.58 -0.52 -3.45
N GLY A 37 22.29 -1.32 -2.40
CA GLY A 37 20.98 -1.40 -1.78
C GLY A 37 20.08 -2.54 -2.26
N ASP A 38 20.53 -3.37 -3.20
CA ASP A 38 19.76 -4.52 -3.67
C ASP A 38 19.77 -5.66 -2.68
N CYS A 39 18.72 -6.47 -2.72
CA CYS A 39 18.63 -7.70 -1.93
C CYS A 39 19.75 -8.66 -2.33
N LYS A 40 20.42 -9.27 -1.36
CA LYS A 40 21.49 -10.24 -1.61
C LYS A 40 21.03 -11.49 -2.36
N MET A 41 19.72 -11.76 -2.37
CA MET A 41 19.13 -12.86 -3.16
C MET A 41 18.85 -12.47 -4.61
N HIS A 42 19.11 -11.21 -4.99
CA HIS A 42 18.99 -10.75 -6.37
C HIS A 42 20.13 -11.35 -7.22
N GLY A 43 19.78 -12.03 -8.29
CA GLY A 43 20.74 -12.61 -9.23
C GLY A 43 21.28 -11.58 -10.23
N ASP A 44 22.33 -11.95 -10.95
CA ASP A 44 22.94 -11.12 -11.99
C ASP A 44 22.00 -10.92 -13.20
N ASP A 45 21.00 -11.81 -13.32
CA ASP A 45 19.93 -11.79 -14.32
C ASP A 45 18.74 -10.92 -13.94
N GLY A 46 18.79 -10.26 -12.77
CA GLY A 46 17.70 -9.43 -12.25
C GLY A 46 16.60 -10.21 -11.55
N LEU A 47 16.72 -11.52 -11.36
CA LEU A 47 15.70 -12.37 -10.76
C LEU A 47 16.07 -12.78 -9.33
N CYS A 48 15.05 -13.18 -8.55
CA CYS A 48 15.26 -13.69 -7.20
C CYS A 48 15.75 -15.16 -7.25
N THR A 49 16.96 -15.40 -6.74
CA THR A 49 17.55 -16.76 -6.74
C THR A 49 16.76 -17.76 -5.89
N ILE A 50 16.07 -17.31 -4.83
CA ILE A 50 15.19 -18.18 -4.03
C ILE A 50 13.99 -18.62 -4.88
N GLN A 51 13.37 -17.66 -5.56
CA GLN A 51 12.19 -17.96 -6.38
C GLN A 51 12.52 -18.86 -7.56
N CYS A 52 13.67 -18.61 -8.23
CA CYS A 52 14.11 -19.41 -9.37
C CYS A 52 14.43 -20.85 -8.99
N GLU A 53 15.06 -21.07 -7.82
CA GLU A 53 15.47 -22.42 -7.42
C GLU A 53 14.42 -23.20 -6.63
N CYS A 54 13.67 -22.51 -5.76
CA CYS A 54 12.79 -23.15 -4.79
C CYS A 54 11.29 -22.84 -4.99
N GLY A 55 10.96 -21.96 -5.93
CA GLY A 55 9.58 -21.57 -6.23
C GLY A 55 9.04 -20.46 -5.32
N GLU A 56 7.80 -20.06 -5.59
CA GLU A 56 7.12 -18.96 -4.89
C GLU A 56 6.74 -19.32 -3.46
N ASP A 57 6.47 -20.59 -3.18
CA ASP A 57 5.95 -21.05 -1.90
C ASP A 57 6.89 -20.85 -0.72
N VAL A 58 8.18 -20.77 -0.98
CA VAL A 58 9.21 -20.56 0.04
C VAL A 58 9.56 -19.10 0.26
N LEU A 59 9.01 -18.21 -0.55
CA LEU A 59 9.27 -16.77 -0.39
C LEU A 59 8.72 -16.23 0.92
N PRO A 60 9.45 -15.31 1.57
CA PRO A 60 8.90 -14.53 2.68
C PRO A 60 7.64 -13.77 2.24
N SER A 61 6.73 -13.54 3.18
CA SER A 61 5.45 -12.86 2.90
C SER A 61 5.63 -11.53 2.19
N VAL A 62 6.61 -10.73 2.59
CA VAL A 62 6.90 -9.43 1.95
C VAL A 62 7.25 -9.57 0.46
N CYS A 63 8.00 -10.61 0.08
CA CYS A 63 8.37 -10.85 -1.32
C CYS A 63 7.23 -11.50 -2.11
N ARG A 64 6.51 -12.44 -1.47
CA ARG A 64 5.40 -13.16 -2.09
C ARG A 64 4.22 -12.24 -2.44
N TYR A 65 3.91 -11.30 -1.56
CA TYR A 65 2.77 -10.40 -1.78
C TYR A 65 3.10 -9.13 -2.54
N TYR A 66 4.38 -8.75 -2.64
CA TYR A 66 4.77 -7.62 -3.46
C TYR A 66 4.29 -7.77 -4.92
N PRO A 67 3.73 -6.74 -5.53
CA PRO A 67 3.56 -5.37 -5.03
C PRO A 67 2.27 -5.14 -4.22
N ARG A 68 1.56 -6.18 -3.83
CA ARG A 68 0.30 -6.10 -3.07
C ARG A 68 0.58 -5.76 -1.61
N SER A 69 -0.18 -4.83 -1.07
CA SER A 69 -0.08 -4.38 0.32
C SER A 69 -1.45 -4.47 0.98
N PRO A 70 -1.76 -5.59 1.63
CA PRO A 70 -3.01 -5.72 2.39
C PRO A 70 -2.99 -4.79 3.59
N LYS A 71 -4.12 -4.12 3.85
CA LYS A 71 -4.32 -3.21 4.97
C LYS A 71 -5.58 -3.62 5.71
N THR A 72 -5.43 -3.91 6.99
CA THR A 72 -6.52 -4.37 7.84
C THR A 72 -6.94 -3.33 8.87
N LEU A 73 -6.20 -2.21 9.00
CA LEU A 73 -6.48 -1.18 10.01
C LEU A 73 -7.82 -0.47 9.82
N HIS A 74 -8.29 -0.35 8.58
CA HIS A 74 -9.46 0.47 8.26
C HIS A 74 -10.56 -0.29 7.53
N ALA A 75 -10.18 -1.29 6.77
CA ALA A 75 -11.05 -2.21 6.05
C ALA A 75 -10.16 -3.33 5.50
N SER A 76 -10.75 -4.42 5.07
CA SER A 76 -10.03 -5.45 4.33
C SER A 76 -9.74 -4.94 2.92
N GLU A 77 -8.70 -4.13 2.79
CA GLU A 77 -8.31 -3.50 1.53
C GLU A 77 -6.92 -3.95 1.11
N CYS A 78 -6.70 -4.03 -0.19
CA CYS A 78 -5.40 -4.27 -0.76
C CYS A 78 -5.04 -3.17 -1.75
N SER A 79 -3.93 -2.50 -1.52
CA SER A 79 -3.34 -1.55 -2.47
C SER A 79 -2.14 -2.19 -3.16
N MET A 80 -1.71 -1.60 -4.28
CA MET A 80 -0.48 -1.99 -4.96
C MET A 80 0.57 -0.89 -4.81
N SER A 81 1.83 -1.31 -4.63
CA SER A 81 2.94 -0.38 -4.47
C SER A 81 3.36 0.23 -5.80
N ALA A 82 3.43 1.55 -5.86
CA ALA A 82 3.98 2.28 -7.01
C ALA A 82 5.52 2.16 -7.14
N SER A 83 6.19 1.44 -6.26
CA SER A 83 7.59 1.06 -6.45
C SER A 83 7.76 -0.12 -7.43
N CYS A 84 6.67 -0.76 -7.84
CA CYS A 84 6.67 -1.77 -8.89
C CYS A 84 6.50 -1.10 -10.25
N GLU A 85 7.43 -1.33 -11.14
CA GLU A 85 7.43 -0.77 -12.50
C GLU A 85 6.16 -1.15 -13.27
N GLU A 86 5.75 -2.42 -13.22
CA GLU A 86 4.52 -2.90 -13.86
C GLU A 86 3.28 -2.18 -13.34
N VAL A 87 3.19 -1.92 -12.02
CA VAL A 87 2.07 -1.15 -11.44
C VAL A 87 2.07 0.28 -11.97
N CYS A 88 3.24 0.91 -12.07
CA CYS A 88 3.35 2.25 -12.64
C CYS A 88 2.94 2.28 -14.11
N GLU A 89 3.38 1.32 -14.91
CA GLU A 89 2.98 1.21 -16.32
C GLU A 89 1.46 1.06 -16.48
N GLN A 90 0.85 0.17 -15.71
CA GLN A 90 -0.60 -0.03 -15.74
C GLN A 90 -1.35 1.25 -15.35
N LEU A 91 -0.87 1.97 -14.32
CA LEU A 91 -1.45 3.24 -13.92
C LEU A 91 -1.34 4.31 -15.01
N MET A 92 -0.19 4.40 -15.67
CA MET A 92 0.04 5.36 -16.77
C MET A 92 -0.80 5.05 -18.02
N LYS A 93 -0.99 3.78 -18.34
CA LYS A 93 -1.83 3.33 -19.47
C LYS A 93 -3.32 3.48 -19.19
N ARG A 94 -3.72 3.57 -17.93
CA ARG A 94 -5.14 3.60 -17.53
C ARG A 94 -5.82 4.90 -17.92
N ARG A 95 -6.94 4.79 -18.62
CA ARG A 95 -7.79 5.93 -19.02
C ARG A 95 -9.03 6.09 -18.16
N GLU A 96 -9.53 5.01 -17.57
CA GLU A 96 -10.71 5.01 -16.71
C GLU A 96 -10.36 5.56 -15.30
N LYS A 97 -11.41 5.97 -14.60
CA LYS A 97 -11.31 6.31 -13.18
C LYS A 97 -10.88 5.06 -12.38
N MET A 98 -10.11 5.28 -11.34
CA MET A 98 -9.76 4.21 -10.41
C MET A 98 -11.00 3.78 -9.63
N THR A 99 -11.21 2.49 -9.55
CA THR A 99 -12.32 1.89 -8.80
C THR A 99 -11.77 0.77 -7.92
N PHE A 100 -12.41 0.57 -6.77
CA PHE A 100 -12.15 -0.58 -5.91
C PHE A 100 -13.08 -1.72 -6.30
N LYS A 101 -12.54 -2.93 -6.38
CA LYS A 101 -13.30 -4.14 -6.71
C LYS A 101 -13.07 -5.17 -5.62
N PRO A 102 -14.10 -5.95 -5.24
CA PRO A 102 -13.90 -7.09 -4.37
C PRO A 102 -12.98 -8.10 -5.07
N VAL A 103 -12.01 -8.62 -4.34
CA VAL A 103 -11.09 -9.67 -4.77
C VAL A 103 -10.88 -10.64 -3.63
N GLU A 104 -10.72 -11.92 -3.95
CA GLU A 104 -10.30 -12.92 -2.99
C GLU A 104 -8.78 -13.05 -3.04
N LEU A 105 -8.12 -12.92 -1.90
CA LEU A 105 -6.68 -13.06 -1.76
C LEU A 105 -6.39 -14.05 -0.64
N GLU A 106 -5.63 -15.09 -0.96
CA GLU A 106 -5.15 -16.03 0.04
C GLU A 106 -3.86 -15.53 0.68
N PHE A 107 -3.81 -15.57 2.01
CA PHE A 107 -2.62 -15.25 2.79
C PHE A 107 -2.18 -16.48 3.58
N LYS A 108 -0.86 -16.68 3.69
CA LYS A 108 -0.29 -17.77 4.50
C LYS A 108 -0.42 -17.55 6.01
N TYR A 109 -0.85 -16.39 6.41
CA TYR A 109 -1.08 -16.03 7.80
C TYR A 109 -2.44 -15.37 7.94
N GLU A 110 -3.01 -15.53 9.10
CA GLU A 110 -4.27 -14.92 9.45
C GLU A 110 -4.09 -13.40 9.57
N LEU A 111 -4.86 -12.66 8.78
CA LEU A 111 -4.86 -11.21 8.88
C LEU A 111 -5.65 -10.78 10.12
N PRO A 112 -5.19 -9.78 10.87
CA PRO A 112 -5.95 -9.28 12.00
C PRO A 112 -7.30 -8.72 11.55
N GLU A 113 -8.33 -8.95 12.35
CA GLU A 113 -9.65 -8.39 12.11
C GLU A 113 -9.61 -6.85 12.06
N PRO A 114 -10.37 -6.22 11.16
CA PRO A 114 -10.48 -4.78 11.12
C PRO A 114 -10.99 -4.22 12.44
N VAL A 115 -10.32 -3.19 12.95
CA VAL A 115 -10.73 -2.54 14.20
C VAL A 115 -11.86 -1.56 13.90
N ASP A 116 -13.03 -1.75 14.50
CA ASP A 116 -14.12 -0.77 14.43
C ASP A 116 -13.91 0.34 15.46
N ASN A 117 -13.42 1.47 14.98
CA ASN A 117 -13.28 2.68 15.77
C ASN A 117 -13.62 3.92 14.93
N PHE A 118 -13.62 5.09 15.56
CA PHE A 118 -13.90 6.35 14.86
C PHE A 118 -13.01 6.53 13.61
N VAL A 119 -11.71 6.26 13.73
CA VAL A 119 -10.75 6.45 12.61
C VAL A 119 -11.07 5.53 11.44
N THR A 120 -11.43 4.27 11.71
CA THR A 120 -11.75 3.31 10.64
C THR A 120 -13.04 3.70 9.91
N ARG A 121 -14.07 4.14 10.64
CA ARG A 121 -15.34 4.57 10.02
C ARG A 121 -15.18 5.81 9.15
N VAL A 122 -14.44 6.80 9.61
CA VAL A 122 -14.27 8.06 8.88
C VAL A 122 -13.24 7.98 7.75
N TYR A 123 -12.27 7.08 7.85
CA TYR A 123 -11.22 6.92 6.84
C TYR A 123 -11.79 6.67 5.44
N VAL A 124 -12.72 5.73 5.32
CA VAL A 124 -13.34 5.40 4.03
C VAL A 124 -14.07 6.60 3.45
N LYS A 125 -14.86 7.29 4.26
CA LYS A 125 -15.61 8.49 3.84
C LYS A 125 -14.68 9.59 3.32
N ILE A 126 -13.62 9.89 4.07
CA ILE A 126 -12.63 10.92 3.69
C ILE A 126 -11.92 10.51 2.40
N ARG A 127 -11.47 9.26 2.32
CA ARG A 127 -10.79 8.75 1.14
C ARG A 127 -11.64 8.89 -0.13
N GLU A 128 -12.91 8.52 -0.08
CA GLU A 128 -13.82 8.63 -1.22
C GLU A 128 -13.91 10.05 -1.74
N VAL A 129 -14.09 11.03 -0.85
CA VAL A 129 -14.13 12.45 -1.24
C VAL A 129 -12.82 12.90 -1.88
N LEU A 130 -11.68 12.54 -1.29
CA LEU A 130 -10.38 12.91 -1.83
C LEU A 130 -10.12 12.24 -3.20
N PHE A 131 -10.56 11.01 -3.38
CA PHE A 131 -10.49 10.33 -4.68
C PHE A 131 -11.37 10.98 -5.73
N ASP A 132 -12.60 11.34 -5.39
CA ASP A 132 -13.51 12.02 -6.31
C ASP A 132 -12.93 13.34 -6.81
N VAL A 133 -12.36 14.14 -5.90
CA VAL A 133 -11.67 15.39 -6.25
C VAL A 133 -10.48 15.15 -7.17
N LEU A 134 -9.63 14.17 -6.86
CA LEU A 134 -8.44 13.87 -7.68
C LEU A 134 -8.79 13.31 -9.06
N GLN A 135 -9.90 12.59 -9.17
CA GLN A 135 -10.33 11.96 -10.42
C GLN A 135 -11.25 12.82 -11.28
N ASP A 136 -11.57 14.05 -10.85
CA ASP A 136 -12.33 15.01 -11.64
C ASP A 136 -11.49 15.57 -12.79
N ARG A 137 -11.50 14.87 -13.92
CA ARG A 137 -10.72 15.24 -15.11
C ARG A 137 -11.30 16.41 -15.90
N ALA A 138 -12.47 16.94 -15.50
CA ALA A 138 -13.06 18.14 -16.12
C ALA A 138 -12.27 19.41 -15.74
N ILE A 139 -11.49 19.38 -14.67
CA ILE A 139 -10.69 20.51 -14.18
C ILE A 139 -9.18 20.22 -14.24
N PRO A 140 -8.34 21.27 -14.39
CA PRO A 140 -6.89 21.15 -14.41
C PRO A 140 -6.34 20.48 -13.15
N VAL A 141 -5.19 19.80 -13.27
CA VAL A 141 -4.51 19.12 -12.15
C VAL A 141 -4.22 20.05 -10.98
N THR A 142 -3.76 21.27 -11.28
CA THR A 142 -3.49 22.31 -10.27
C THR A 142 -4.73 22.64 -9.44
N SER A 143 -5.87 22.82 -10.09
CA SER A 143 -7.15 23.07 -9.40
C SER A 143 -7.62 21.88 -8.56
N ARG A 144 -7.40 20.65 -9.06
CA ARG A 144 -7.67 19.43 -8.27
C ARG A 144 -6.81 19.38 -7.01
N LEU A 145 -5.52 19.68 -7.11
CA LEU A 145 -4.62 19.70 -5.96
C LEU A 145 -5.00 20.79 -4.94
N GLN A 146 -5.40 21.97 -5.40
CA GLN A 146 -5.88 23.03 -4.51
C GLN A 146 -7.17 22.62 -3.78
N LYS A 147 -8.15 22.04 -4.49
CA LYS A 147 -9.36 21.48 -3.88
C LYS A 147 -9.02 20.39 -2.87
N LEU A 148 -8.08 19.50 -3.20
CA LEU A 148 -7.63 18.44 -2.30
C LEU A 148 -7.08 19.01 -1.00
N ILE A 149 -6.21 20.02 -1.08
CA ILE A 149 -5.64 20.68 0.11
C ILE A 149 -6.75 21.29 0.97
N LYS A 150 -7.67 22.02 0.36
CA LYS A 150 -8.82 22.61 1.07
C LYS A 150 -9.70 21.56 1.74
N ALA A 151 -10.02 20.49 1.02
CA ALA A 151 -10.80 19.37 1.57
C ALA A 151 -10.07 18.70 2.74
N ALA A 152 -8.77 18.43 2.61
CA ALA A 152 -7.97 17.86 3.68
C ALA A 152 -7.90 18.76 4.93
N GLN A 153 -7.75 20.07 4.74
CA GLN A 153 -7.79 21.05 5.83
C GLN A 153 -9.16 21.09 6.51
N ALA A 154 -10.24 21.11 5.72
CA ALA A 154 -11.60 21.16 6.26
C ALA A 154 -11.96 19.92 7.10
N VAL A 155 -11.56 18.72 6.68
CA VAL A 155 -11.82 17.49 7.45
C VAL A 155 -10.92 17.31 8.65
N SER A 156 -9.80 18.02 8.71
CA SER A 156 -8.80 17.90 9.79
C SER A 156 -9.38 18.25 11.17
N GLU A 157 -10.13 19.31 11.27
CA GLU A 157 -10.68 19.77 12.56
C GLU A 157 -11.79 18.84 13.13
N PRO A 158 -12.81 18.42 12.33
CA PRO A 158 -13.76 17.41 12.79
C PRO A 158 -13.11 16.10 13.22
N VAL A 159 -12.07 15.65 12.50
CA VAL A 159 -11.33 14.43 12.87
C VAL A 159 -10.61 14.60 14.21
N LYS A 160 -9.94 15.72 14.45
CA LYS A 160 -9.28 16.00 15.74
C LYS A 160 -10.27 16.04 16.91
N ARG A 161 -11.48 16.51 16.67
CA ARG A 161 -12.56 16.57 17.68
C ARG A 161 -13.31 15.26 17.82
N LEU A 162 -13.03 14.25 17.02
CA LEU A 162 -13.75 12.97 16.94
C LEU A 162 -15.26 13.16 16.70
N SER A 163 -15.65 14.20 15.95
CA SER A 163 -17.05 14.53 15.64
C SER A 163 -17.44 13.99 14.26
N GLU A 164 -18.22 12.93 14.24
CA GLU A 164 -18.71 12.31 13.02
C GLU A 164 -19.76 13.18 12.31
N GLU A 165 -20.63 13.86 13.06
CA GLU A 165 -21.66 14.74 12.49
C GLU A 165 -21.06 15.98 11.81
N GLU A 166 -20.05 16.60 12.41
CA GLU A 166 -19.34 17.73 11.80
C GLU A 166 -18.58 17.26 10.54
N LEU A 167 -17.99 16.08 10.60
CA LEU A 167 -17.29 15.50 9.47
C LEU A 167 -18.23 15.24 8.28
N ASP A 168 -19.41 14.66 8.51
CA ASP A 168 -20.38 14.40 7.44
C ASP A 168 -20.88 15.71 6.80
N LYS A 169 -21.07 16.77 7.57
CA LYS A 169 -21.39 18.10 7.03
C LYS A 169 -20.27 18.64 6.14
N VAL A 170 -19.03 18.53 6.60
CA VAL A 170 -17.85 19.00 5.86
C VAL A 170 -17.65 18.16 4.58
N ILE A 171 -17.79 16.86 4.66
CA ILE A 171 -17.70 15.96 3.49
C ILE A 171 -18.71 16.34 2.41
N ASN A 172 -19.95 16.60 2.82
CA ASN A 172 -21.00 17.01 1.87
C ASN A 172 -20.71 18.40 1.27
N SER A 173 -20.13 19.32 2.02
CA SER A 173 -19.69 20.62 1.48
C SER A 173 -18.51 20.48 0.52
N CYS A 174 -17.59 19.55 0.74
CA CYS A 174 -16.46 19.31 -0.14
C CYS A 174 -16.89 18.77 -1.52
N LYS A 175 -17.98 18.03 -1.59
CA LYS A 175 -18.56 17.53 -2.87
C LYS A 175 -19.09 18.68 -3.75
N SER A 176 -19.48 19.79 -3.15
CA SER A 176 -20.03 20.97 -3.84
C SER A 176 -19.01 22.11 -4.05
N LEU A 177 -17.74 21.91 -3.73
CA LEU A 177 -16.69 22.92 -3.91
C LEU A 177 -16.46 23.23 -5.38
N ASP A 178 -16.92 24.39 -5.84
CA ASP A 178 -16.63 24.89 -7.17
C ASP A 178 -15.16 25.29 -7.33
N ALA A 179 -14.63 25.08 -8.54
CA ALA A 179 -13.27 25.49 -8.90
C ALA A 179 -13.09 27.03 -8.86
N ALA A 180 -14.18 27.77 -8.94
CA ALA A 180 -14.19 29.24 -9.02
C ALA A 180 -13.85 29.99 -7.74
N THR A 181 -13.77 29.31 -6.58
CA THR A 181 -13.51 29.96 -5.26
C THR A 181 -12.03 29.95 -4.90
N ILE A 182 -11.12 29.98 -5.88
CA ILE A 182 -9.68 29.89 -5.68
C ILE A 182 -9.03 31.20 -6.17
N TYR A 183 -9.20 32.26 -5.42
CA TYR A 183 -8.34 33.45 -5.43
C TYR A 183 -8.08 33.89 -3.99
#